data_2d9355ec138ffb50ad7dd0d7e69dd16d
#
_entry.id   2d9355ec138ffb50ad7dd0d7e69dd16d
#
_cell.length_a   1.000
_cell.length_b   1.000
_cell.length_c   1.000
_cell.angle_alpha   90.00
_cell.angle_beta   90.00
_cell.angle_gamma   90.00
#
_symmetry.space_group_name_H-M   'P 1'
#
loop_
_entity.id
_entity.type
_entity.pdbx_description
1 polymer ?
#
loop_
_entity_poly.entity_id
_entity_poly.type
_entity_poly.pdbx_seq_one_letter_code
_entity_poly.pdbx_strand_id
1 'polypeptide(L)' 'SSSDLALLGVVLAQEERINALERRLGHVAAVLQGMGMDA' A
#
# COMPACT_ATOMS: atom_id res chain seq x y z
N SER A 1 0.11 -13.66 24.44
CA SER A 1 -1.31 -13.93 24.64
C SER A 1 -2.03 -13.94 23.30
N SER A 2 -3.27 -14.41 23.29
CA SER A 2 -4.06 -14.43 22.06
C SER A 2 -4.35 -13.03 21.55
N SER A 3 -4.47 -12.03 22.45
CA SER A 3 -4.64 -10.63 22.05
C SER A 3 -3.42 -10.11 21.28
N ASP A 4 -2.24 -10.49 21.71
CA ASP A 4 -1.00 -10.07 21.07
C ASP A 4 -0.89 -10.66 19.66
N LEU A 5 -1.28 -11.92 19.51
CA LEU A 5 -1.31 -12.56 18.21
C LEU A 5 -2.32 -11.91 17.27
N ALA A 6 -3.49 -11.57 17.81
CA ALA A 6 -4.52 -10.89 17.03
C ALA A 6 -4.05 -9.51 16.55
N LEU A 7 -3.40 -8.76 17.43
CA LEU A 7 -2.85 -7.44 17.09
C LEU A 7 -1.77 -7.56 16.03
N LEU A 8 -0.91 -8.55 16.15
CA LEU A 8 0.13 -8.77 15.16
C LEU A 8 -0.48 -9.09 13.79
N GLY A 9 -1.52 -9.91 13.78
CA GLY A 9 -2.23 -10.22 12.53
C GLY A 9 -2.84 -8.99 11.88
N VAL A 10 -3.43 -8.09 12.69
CA VAL A 10 -3.99 -6.84 12.20
C VAL A 10 -2.90 -5.96 11.59
N VAL A 11 -1.76 -5.83 12.30
CA VAL A 11 -0.64 -5.01 11.80
C VAL A 11 -0.12 -5.56 10.47
N LEU A 12 0.05 -6.87 10.38
CA LEU A 12 0.52 -7.50 9.14
C LEU A 12 -0.46 -7.27 7.99
N ALA A 13 -1.75 -7.40 8.26
CA ALA A 13 -2.78 -7.17 7.24
C ALA A 13 -2.76 -5.72 6.77
N GLN A 14 -2.59 -4.77 7.69
CA GLN A 14 -2.51 -3.35 7.36
C GLN A 14 -1.27 -3.05 6.53
N GLU A 15 -0.14 -3.65 6.86
CA GLU A 15 1.09 -3.47 6.09
C GLU A 15 0.94 -3.96 4.67
N GLU A 16 0.31 -5.12 4.49
CA GLU A 16 0.05 -5.64 3.15
C GLU A 16 -0.83 -4.70 2.34
N ARG A 17 -1.83 -4.11 3.00
CA ARG A 17 -2.73 -3.16 2.36
C ARG A 17 -1.98 -1.89 1.95
N ILE A 18 -1.15 -1.37 2.84
CA ILE A 18 -0.35 -0.17 2.57
C ILE A 18 0.59 -0.43 1.39
N ASN A 19 1.26 -1.57 1.38
CA ASN A 19 2.17 -1.93 0.30
C ASN A 19 1.42 -2.03 -1.04
N ALA A 20 0.22 -2.59 -1.03
CA ALA A 20 -0.60 -2.69 -2.25
C ALA A 20 -1.01 -1.31 -2.74
N LEU A 21 -1.40 -0.41 -1.83
CA LEU A 21 -1.78 0.96 -2.17
C LEU A 21 -0.59 1.74 -2.73
N GLU A 22 0.59 1.55 -2.15
CA GLU A 22 1.80 2.21 -2.62
C GLU A 22 2.16 1.77 -4.03
N ARG A 23 2.01 0.48 -4.32
CA ARG A 23 2.25 -0.03 -5.68
C ARG A 23 1.27 0.56 -6.68
N ARG A 24 0.00 0.68 -6.29
CA ARG A 24 -1.02 1.28 -7.17
C ARG A 24 -0.73 2.76 -7.42
N LEU A 25 -0.32 3.46 -6.37
CA LEU A 25 0.04 4.87 -6.49
C LEU A 25 1.22 5.05 -7.43
N GLY A 26 2.25 4.20 -7.27
CA GLY A 26 3.41 4.22 -8.15
C GLY A 26 3.03 3.95 -9.61
N HIS A 27 2.11 3.02 -9.84
CA HIS A 27 1.63 2.73 -11.18
C HIS A 27 0.89 3.92 -11.78
N VAL A 28 0.00 4.54 -10.99
CA VAL A 28 -0.75 5.72 -11.45
C VAL A 28 0.20 6.86 -11.76
N ALA A 29 1.18 7.11 -10.91
CA ALA A 29 2.18 8.15 -11.13
C ALA A 29 2.95 7.90 -12.44
N ALA A 30 3.35 6.65 -12.68
CA ALA A 30 4.06 6.29 -13.91
C ALA A 30 3.20 6.51 -15.15
N VAL A 31 1.92 6.15 -15.07
CA VAL A 31 0.98 6.36 -16.18
C VAL A 31 0.82 7.85 -16.47
N LEU A 32 0.65 8.66 -15.43
CA LEU A 32 0.50 10.11 -15.60
C LEU A 32 1.75 10.74 -16.21
N GLN A 33 2.93 10.32 -15.77
CA GLN A 33 4.18 10.80 -16.34
C GLN A 33 4.31 10.38 -17.80
N GLY A 34 3.91 9.16 -18.12
CA GLY A 34 3.91 8.69 -19.50
C GLY A 34 2.97 9.46 -20.40
N MET A 35 1.93 10.07 -19.83
CA MET A 35 0.98 10.91 -20.55
C MET A 35 1.44 12.36 -20.62
N GLY A 36 2.58 12.70 -20.01
CA GLY A 36 3.10 14.07 -19.98
C GLY A 36 2.40 14.96 -18.98
N MET A 37 1.72 14.39 -18.00
CA MET A 37 1.04 15.14 -16.94
C MET A 37 1.91 15.20 -15.71
N ASP A 38 2.35 16.39 -15.35
CA ASP A 38 3.16 16.61 -14.16
C ASP A 38 2.28 17.01 -13.01
N ALA A 39 2.63 16.48 -11.84
CA ALA A 39 1.91 16.80 -10.62
C ALA A 39 2.20 18.24 -10.17
#